data_9637740e8811eb069526906dd258a729
#
_entry.id   9637740e8811eb069526906dd258a729
#
_cell.length_a   1.000
_cell.length_b   1.000
_cell.length_c   1.000
_cell.angle_alpha   90.00
_cell.angle_beta   90.00
_cell.angle_gamma   90.00
#
_symmetry.space_group_name_H-M   'P 1'
#
loop_
_entity.id
_entity.type
_entity.pdbx_description
1 polymer ?
#
loop_
_entity_poly.entity_id
_entity_poly.type
_entity_poly.pdbx_seq_one_letter_code
_entity_poly.pdbx_strand_id
1 'polypeptide(L)'
;PSTLSVQEGDNSIINCAYSNSASDYFIWYKQESGKGPQFIIDIRSNMDKRQGQRVTVLLNKTVKHLSLQIAATQPGDSAVYFCAETPRRQTPLVFGKGTRLSVIA
;
A
#
# COMPACT_ATOMS: atom_id res chain seq x y z
N PRO A 1 -14.27 2.17 0.89
CA PRO A 1 -13.07 1.35 0.92
C PRO A 1 -13.39 -0.13 1.02
N SER A 2 -12.51 -0.93 0.47
CA SER A 2 -12.61 -2.37 0.56
C SER A 2 -12.31 -2.86 1.98
N THR A 3 -12.74 -4.06 2.28
CA THR A 3 -12.45 -4.71 3.55
C THR A 3 -11.80 -6.06 3.28
N LEU A 4 -10.75 -6.38 4.01
CA LEU A 4 -10.03 -7.64 3.88
C LEU A 4 -9.79 -8.19 5.27
N SER A 5 -10.17 -9.44 5.49
CA SER A 5 -9.93 -10.14 6.76
C SER A 5 -8.94 -11.27 6.52
N VAL A 6 -7.94 -11.36 7.37
CA VAL A 6 -6.93 -12.42 7.30
C VAL A 6 -6.71 -13.00 8.68
N GLN A 7 -6.27 -14.24 8.72
CA GLN A 7 -5.93 -14.92 9.96
C GLN A 7 -4.53 -14.50 10.40
N GLU A 8 -4.35 -14.34 11.69
CA GLU A 8 -3.02 -14.03 12.26
C GLU A 8 -2.00 -15.06 11.78
N GLY A 9 -0.84 -14.58 11.34
CA GLY A 9 0.23 -15.42 10.82
C GLY A 9 0.19 -15.61 9.32
N ASP A 10 -0.94 -15.35 8.67
CA ASP A 10 -1.04 -15.46 7.21
C ASP A 10 -0.38 -14.25 6.54
N ASN A 11 0.00 -14.44 5.28
CA ASN A 11 0.44 -13.33 4.46
C ASN A 11 -0.76 -12.64 3.84
N SER A 12 -0.66 -11.33 3.66
CA SER A 12 -1.73 -10.53 3.07
C SER A 12 -1.22 -9.74 1.88
N ILE A 13 -2.09 -9.54 0.88
CA ILE A 13 -1.80 -8.68 -0.27
C ILE A 13 -2.91 -7.64 -0.38
N ILE A 14 -2.52 -6.37 -0.40
CA ILE A 14 -3.44 -5.25 -0.58
C ILE A 14 -3.14 -4.62 -1.92
N ASN A 15 -4.17 -4.40 -2.72
CA ASN A 15 -4.03 -3.94 -4.09
C ASN A 15 -4.50 -2.51 -4.25
N CYS A 16 -3.87 -1.81 -5.18
CA CYS A 16 -4.22 -0.44 -5.54
C CYS A 16 -4.01 -0.27 -7.03
N ALA A 17 -4.98 0.35 -7.69
CA ALA A 17 -4.83 0.75 -9.09
C ALA A 17 -4.63 2.26 -9.14
N TYR A 18 -3.73 2.72 -9.99
CA TYR A 18 -3.52 4.13 -10.21
C TYR A 18 -3.89 4.49 -11.65
N SER A 19 -4.20 5.77 -11.88
CA SER A 19 -4.79 6.18 -13.15
C SER A 19 -3.83 6.93 -14.05
N ASN A 20 -2.86 7.65 -13.50
CA ASN A 20 -2.01 8.52 -14.28
C ASN A 20 -0.75 7.77 -14.71
N SER A 21 -0.64 7.49 -16.03
CA SER A 21 0.52 6.79 -16.59
C SER A 21 1.82 7.58 -16.42
N ALA A 22 1.74 8.88 -16.14
CA ALA A 22 2.92 9.71 -15.89
C ALA A 22 3.39 9.65 -14.44
N SER A 23 2.65 8.98 -13.57
CA SER A 23 3.08 8.83 -12.17
C SER A 23 4.38 8.03 -12.11
N ASP A 24 5.35 8.55 -11.36
CA ASP A 24 6.66 7.94 -11.25
C ASP A 24 7.11 7.71 -9.81
N TYR A 25 6.26 8.04 -8.85
CA TYR A 25 6.55 7.85 -7.44
C TYR A 25 5.30 7.42 -6.71
N PHE A 26 5.41 6.38 -5.89
CA PHE A 26 4.29 5.73 -5.24
C PHE A 26 4.62 5.49 -3.78
N ILE A 27 3.62 5.65 -2.90
CA ILE A 27 3.79 5.50 -1.47
C ILE A 27 2.65 4.66 -0.91
N TRP A 28 2.96 3.78 0.04
CA TRP A 28 1.95 3.11 0.85
C TRP A 28 1.91 3.74 2.24
N TYR A 29 0.70 4.03 2.70
CA TYR A 29 0.42 4.55 4.04
C TYR A 29 -0.45 3.58 4.82
N LYS A 30 -0.29 3.64 6.14
CA LYS A 30 -1.10 2.91 7.10
C LYS A 30 -1.76 3.92 8.03
N GLN A 31 -3.05 3.75 8.29
CA GLN A 31 -3.77 4.61 9.22
C GLN A 31 -4.52 3.75 10.22
N GLU A 32 -4.09 3.81 11.47
CA GLU A 32 -4.77 3.15 12.58
C GLU A 32 -5.93 4.02 13.04
N SER A 33 -6.90 3.38 13.69
CA SER A 33 -8.10 4.07 14.16
C SER A 33 -7.71 5.23 15.08
N GLY A 34 -8.26 6.41 14.78
CA GLY A 34 -8.00 7.61 15.57
C GLY A 34 -6.64 8.25 15.38
N LYS A 35 -5.83 7.76 14.45
CA LYS A 35 -4.48 8.28 14.19
C LYS A 35 -4.37 8.81 12.78
N GLY A 36 -3.32 9.60 12.55
CA GLY A 36 -2.99 10.07 11.21
C GLY A 36 -2.29 9.01 10.37
N PRO A 37 -2.16 9.27 9.07
CA PRO A 37 -1.45 8.36 8.18
C PRO A 37 0.02 8.22 8.57
N GLN A 38 0.53 7.00 8.47
CA GLN A 38 1.93 6.69 8.69
C GLN A 38 2.54 6.13 7.42
N PHE A 39 3.70 6.64 7.05
CA PHE A 39 4.46 6.13 5.91
C PHE A 39 4.90 4.70 6.19
N ILE A 40 4.75 3.83 5.17
CA ILE A 40 5.21 2.44 5.28
C ILE A 40 6.39 2.21 4.37
N ILE A 41 6.20 2.39 3.07
CA ILE A 41 7.21 2.09 2.06
C ILE A 41 6.86 2.85 0.79
N ASP A 42 7.87 3.17 0.00
CA ASP A 42 7.67 3.82 -1.29
C ASP A 42 8.40 3.06 -2.39
N ILE A 43 8.09 3.42 -3.63
CA ILE A 43 8.75 2.86 -4.80
C ILE A 43 8.71 3.87 -5.93
N ARG A 44 9.78 3.89 -6.72
CA ARG A 44 9.88 4.73 -7.93
C ARG A 44 9.63 3.89 -9.17
N SER A 45 9.23 4.56 -10.24
CA SER A 45 8.85 3.88 -11.48
C SER A 45 10.02 3.17 -12.18
N ASN A 46 11.26 3.42 -11.79
CA ASN A 46 12.41 2.69 -12.33
C ASN A 46 12.62 1.33 -11.66
N MET A 47 11.75 0.98 -10.73
CA MET A 47 11.78 -0.31 -10.02
C MET A 47 10.43 -0.99 -10.19
N ASP A 48 10.41 -2.31 -10.11
CA ASP A 48 9.15 -3.06 -10.10
C ASP A 48 8.91 -3.74 -8.75
N LYS A 49 9.89 -3.71 -7.84
CA LYS A 49 9.78 -4.35 -6.52
C LYS A 49 10.71 -3.68 -5.55
N ARG A 50 10.22 -3.48 -4.33
CA ARG A 50 11.06 -3.03 -3.22
C ARG A 50 10.65 -3.76 -1.96
N GLN A 51 11.63 -4.27 -1.22
CA GLN A 51 11.41 -5.04 -0.01
C GLN A 51 11.84 -4.26 1.22
N GLY A 52 10.93 -4.17 2.20
CA GLY A 52 11.22 -3.64 3.52
C GLY A 52 11.12 -4.73 4.56
N GLN A 53 10.99 -4.35 5.84
CA GLN A 53 10.76 -5.31 6.91
C GLN A 53 9.30 -5.77 6.85
N ARG A 54 9.09 -7.07 6.68
CA ARG A 54 7.77 -7.70 6.64
C ARG A 54 6.86 -7.20 5.51
N VAL A 55 7.24 -6.17 4.78
CA VAL A 55 6.43 -5.62 3.69
C VAL A 55 7.23 -5.63 2.40
N THR A 56 6.52 -5.83 1.29
CA THR A 56 7.10 -5.74 -0.05
C THR A 56 6.13 -4.98 -0.92
N VAL A 57 6.62 -3.98 -1.64
CA VAL A 57 5.81 -3.27 -2.62
C VAL A 57 6.15 -3.78 -4.01
N LEU A 58 5.11 -4.02 -4.80
CA LEU A 58 5.22 -4.45 -6.20
C LEU A 58 4.55 -3.42 -7.08
N LEU A 59 5.20 -3.08 -8.18
CA LEU A 59 4.67 -2.11 -9.12
C LEU A 59 4.63 -2.74 -10.51
N ASN A 60 3.45 -2.74 -11.12
CA ASN A 60 3.25 -3.18 -12.50
C ASN A 60 2.78 -1.99 -13.32
N LYS A 61 3.69 -1.38 -14.08
CA LYS A 61 3.39 -0.17 -14.85
C LYS A 61 2.53 -0.46 -16.07
N THR A 62 2.56 -1.67 -16.58
CA THR A 62 1.79 -2.02 -17.77
C THR A 62 0.29 -1.92 -17.49
N VAL A 63 -0.15 -2.40 -16.34
CA VAL A 63 -1.56 -2.38 -15.96
C VAL A 63 -1.86 -1.33 -14.90
N LYS A 64 -0.89 -0.50 -14.53
CA LYS A 64 -1.03 0.55 -13.52
C LYS A 64 -1.53 -0.01 -12.20
N HIS A 65 -0.83 -0.98 -11.68
CA HIS A 65 -1.21 -1.70 -10.48
C HIS A 65 -0.08 -1.68 -9.47
N LEU A 66 -0.44 -1.42 -8.22
CA LEU A 66 0.49 -1.34 -7.10
C LEU A 66 -0.01 -2.29 -6.01
N SER A 67 0.87 -3.11 -5.45
CA SER A 67 0.50 -4.04 -4.39
C SER A 67 1.40 -3.86 -3.19
N LEU A 68 0.84 -4.10 -2.00
CA LEU A 68 1.58 -4.20 -0.76
C LEU A 68 1.39 -5.60 -0.20
N GLN A 69 2.49 -6.33 -0.02
CA GLN A 69 2.48 -7.64 0.63
C GLN A 69 2.92 -7.46 2.07
N ILE A 70 2.18 -8.03 3.00
CA ILE A 70 2.52 -8.02 4.42
C ILE A 70 2.71 -9.47 4.84
N ALA A 71 3.91 -9.80 5.31
CA ALA A 71 4.23 -11.17 5.73
C ALA A 71 3.89 -11.37 7.20
N ALA A 72 3.41 -12.57 7.53
CA ALA A 72 3.17 -13.02 8.90
C ALA A 72 2.37 -11.99 9.69
N THR A 73 1.16 -11.70 9.22
CA THR A 73 0.33 -10.65 9.79
C THR A 73 0.08 -10.83 11.28
N GLN A 74 0.03 -9.72 11.98
CA GLN A 74 -0.21 -9.64 13.41
C GLN A 74 -1.44 -8.76 13.67
N PRO A 75 -2.10 -8.89 14.83
CA PRO A 75 -3.24 -8.03 15.15
C PRO A 75 -2.91 -6.53 15.05
N GLY A 76 -1.68 -6.14 15.38
CA GLY A 76 -1.23 -4.75 15.23
C GLY A 76 -1.15 -4.24 13.80
N ASP A 77 -1.26 -5.12 12.81
CA ASP A 77 -1.32 -4.71 11.41
C ASP A 77 -2.73 -4.29 10.98
N SER A 78 -3.73 -4.48 11.82
CA SER A 78 -5.10 -4.08 11.53
C SER A 78 -5.18 -2.56 11.41
N ALA A 79 -5.57 -2.08 10.23
CA ALA A 79 -5.60 -0.65 9.92
C ALA A 79 -6.20 -0.46 8.53
N VAL A 80 -6.36 0.80 8.13
CA VAL A 80 -6.66 1.14 6.74
C VAL A 80 -5.34 1.39 6.03
N TYR A 81 -5.12 0.72 4.91
CA TYR A 81 -3.94 0.89 4.07
C TYR A 81 -4.36 1.57 2.77
N PHE A 82 -3.62 2.58 2.36
CA PHE A 82 -3.91 3.24 1.10
C PHE A 82 -2.63 3.66 0.40
N CYS A 83 -2.72 3.69 -0.93
CA CYS A 83 -1.61 4.09 -1.78
C CYS A 83 -1.77 5.56 -2.18
N ALA A 84 -0.66 6.16 -2.58
CA ALA A 84 -0.63 7.49 -3.16
C ALA A 84 0.29 7.49 -4.36
N GLU A 85 0.00 8.33 -5.34
CA GLU A 85 0.79 8.47 -6.54
C GLU A 85 1.07 9.94 -6.83
N THR A 86 2.18 10.20 -7.48
CA THR A 86 2.48 11.54 -7.99
C THR A 86 3.25 11.42 -9.31
N PRO A 87 2.88 12.22 -10.34
CA PRO A 87 3.57 12.19 -11.61
C PRO A 87 4.94 12.89 -11.56
N ARG A 88 5.24 13.59 -10.54
CA ARG A 88 6.56 14.18 -10.26
C ARG A 88 6.52 14.63 -8.81
N ARG A 89 7.67 14.75 -8.19
CA ARG A 89 7.80 15.10 -6.79
C ARG A 89 7.16 16.43 -6.39
N GLN A 90 6.72 17.23 -7.37
CA GLN A 90 6.27 18.59 -7.14
C GLN A 90 4.77 18.73 -7.03
N THR A 91 4.02 17.72 -7.43
CA THR A 91 2.56 17.81 -7.43
C THR A 91 1.99 17.22 -6.16
N PRO A 92 0.79 17.65 -5.75
CA PRO A 92 0.12 17.00 -4.63
C PRO A 92 -0.07 15.51 -4.91
N LEU A 93 0.03 14.71 -3.87
CA LEU A 93 -0.22 13.28 -3.96
C LEU A 93 -1.69 13.04 -4.30
N VAL A 94 -1.94 12.05 -5.13
CA VAL A 94 -3.29 11.56 -5.40
C VAL A 94 -3.45 10.27 -4.63
N PHE A 95 -4.40 10.23 -3.71
CA PHE A 95 -4.59 9.09 -2.81
C PHE A 95 -5.61 8.11 -3.38
N GLY A 96 -5.32 6.82 -3.21
CA GLY A 96 -6.29 5.77 -3.45
C GLY A 96 -7.33 5.68 -2.35
N LYS A 97 -8.33 4.84 -2.57
CA LYS A 97 -9.49 4.74 -1.65
C LYS A 97 -9.19 4.03 -0.34
N GLY A 98 -8.22 3.17 -0.34
CA GLY A 98 -7.86 2.43 0.84
C GLY A 98 -8.56 1.09 0.99
N THR A 99 -7.95 0.24 1.80
CA THR A 99 -8.48 -1.07 2.18
C THR A 99 -8.34 -1.22 3.68
N ARG A 100 -9.42 -1.58 4.34
CA ARG A 100 -9.39 -1.90 5.77
C ARG A 100 -8.95 -3.33 5.93
N LEU A 101 -7.81 -3.53 6.54
CA LEU A 101 -7.30 -4.86 6.89
C LEU A 101 -7.66 -5.18 8.32
N SER A 102 -8.28 -6.34 8.53
CA SER A 102 -8.56 -6.88 9.85
C SER A 102 -7.80 -8.17 10.02
N VAL A 103 -6.94 -8.25 11.02
CA VAL A 103 -6.18 -9.46 11.33
C VAL A 103 -6.83 -10.12 12.52
N ILE A 104 -7.28 -11.36 12.32
CA ILE A 104 -8.05 -12.11 13.30
C ILE A 104 -7.12 -13.10 13.99
N ALA A 105 -7.14 -13.05 15.32
CA ALA A 105 -6.33 -13.95 16.13
C ALA A 105 -6.78 -15.40 16.04
#